data_2dc20e7fbc7d2fe47e22e8b301a9d574
#
_entry.id   2dc20e7fbc7d2fe47e22e8b301a9d574
#
_cell.length_a   1.000
_cell.length_b   1.000
_cell.length_c   1.000
_cell.angle_alpha   90.00
_cell.angle_beta   90.00
_cell.angle_gamma   90.00
#
_symmetry.space_group_name_H-M   'P 1'
#
loop_
_entity.id
_entity.type
_entity.pdbx_description
1 polymer ?
#
loop_
_entity_poly.entity_id
_entity_poly.type
_entity_poly.pdbx_seq_one_letter_code
_entity_poly.pdbx_strand_id
1 'polypeptide(L)'
;MLINDHDLNVERHGSASGPAVILLHHGLGSVASWRAQLPELLDTGFQVIVYDRWGYGRSDGRAALSMPHFSEDIADLLAILDSFEIEQTALVGHSDGGTIALLLAAAEPKRITSLVTIAAHIYLEPKMGPGIETLRGKYQHDARFRDGLRRMHGDKVDAVFYGWYDGWTQPEYVNWDIRPCLPQIECPTLVVQGAADEHATAQHAADIAQGVPAAELWMVPGVGHMVPQEAPEVFTPRLLEFLGNTIASD
;
A
#
# COMPACT_ATOMS: atom_id res chain seq x y z
N MET A 1 17.45 8.91 2.12
CA MET A 1 18.08 7.78 2.88
C MET A 1 18.58 6.76 1.87
N LEU A 2 19.88 6.42 1.91
CA LEU A 2 20.44 5.42 0.98
C LEU A 2 20.00 4.01 1.41
N ILE A 3 19.27 3.32 0.55
CA ILE A 3 18.75 1.96 0.74
C ILE A 3 19.02 1.17 -0.54
N ASN A 4 19.66 0.02 -0.45
CA ASN A 4 19.93 -0.86 -1.60
C ASN A 4 20.48 -0.11 -2.84
N ASP A 5 21.46 0.80 -2.62
CA ASP A 5 22.15 1.59 -3.63
C ASP A 5 21.30 2.68 -4.34
N HIS A 6 20.14 3.07 -3.79
CA HIS A 6 19.35 4.20 -4.28
C HIS A 6 18.82 5.06 -3.12
N ASP A 7 18.59 6.35 -3.38
CA ASP A 7 18.07 7.27 -2.38
C ASP A 7 16.53 7.20 -2.31
N LEU A 8 16.02 6.85 -1.13
CA LEU A 8 14.60 6.91 -0.81
C LEU A 8 14.25 8.14 0.04
N ASN A 9 13.14 8.77 -0.27
CA ASN A 9 12.51 9.75 0.60
C ASN A 9 11.76 9.02 1.70
N VAL A 10 12.40 8.88 2.87
CA VAL A 10 11.85 8.24 4.05
C VAL A 10 11.62 9.29 5.14
N GLU A 11 10.42 9.34 5.67
CA GLU A 11 10.02 10.23 6.75
C GLU A 11 9.68 9.39 7.98
N ARG A 12 10.32 9.67 9.10
CA ARG A 12 10.06 9.06 10.40
C ARG A 12 9.47 10.11 11.33
N HIS A 13 8.28 9.84 11.84
CA HIS A 13 7.53 10.74 12.70
C HIS A 13 7.21 10.07 14.05
N GLY A 14 6.99 10.86 15.08
CA GLY A 14 6.67 10.39 16.42
C GLY A 14 7.88 9.94 17.24
N SER A 15 7.63 9.33 18.39
CA SER A 15 8.69 8.85 19.27
C SER A 15 9.27 7.53 18.79
N ALA A 16 10.60 7.40 18.82
CA ALA A 16 11.28 6.14 18.49
C ALA A 16 10.93 4.98 19.45
N SER A 17 10.37 5.29 20.62
CA SER A 17 9.89 4.30 21.59
C SER A 17 8.42 3.92 21.42
N GLY A 18 7.69 4.59 20.51
CA GLY A 18 6.31 4.24 20.19
C GLY A 18 6.24 2.99 19.32
N PRO A 19 5.09 2.29 19.35
CA PRO A 19 4.88 1.16 18.43
C PRO A 19 4.97 1.62 16.98
N ALA A 20 5.73 0.87 16.17
CA ALA A 20 6.00 1.24 14.79
C ALA A 20 4.84 0.91 13.85
N VAL A 21 4.49 1.84 12.98
CA VAL A 21 3.54 1.67 11.88
C VAL A 21 4.19 2.14 10.58
N ILE A 22 4.16 1.30 9.54
CA ILE A 22 4.61 1.66 8.20
C ILE A 22 3.41 1.89 7.29
N LEU A 23 3.41 3.02 6.57
CA LEU A 23 2.36 3.37 5.62
C LEU A 23 2.87 3.21 4.17
N LEU A 24 2.23 2.32 3.40
CA LEU A 24 2.60 1.97 2.03
C LEU A 24 1.60 2.55 1.04
N HIS A 25 2.05 3.48 0.21
CA HIS A 25 1.17 4.17 -0.75
C HIS A 25 0.76 3.30 -1.95
N HIS A 26 -0.33 3.68 -2.62
CA HIS A 26 -0.86 3.03 -3.82
C HIS A 26 0.03 3.26 -5.06
N GLY A 27 -0.32 2.64 -6.17
CA GLY A 27 0.49 2.57 -7.40
C GLY A 27 0.86 3.88 -8.07
N LEU A 28 0.09 4.94 -7.87
CA LEU A 28 0.41 6.30 -8.36
C LEU A 28 0.54 7.31 -7.21
N GLY A 29 0.76 6.81 -6.00
CA GLY A 29 0.82 7.59 -4.77
C GLY A 29 2.24 8.01 -4.36
N SER A 30 2.30 8.63 -3.20
CA SER A 30 3.51 9.07 -2.52
C SER A 30 3.24 9.18 -1.02
N VAL A 31 4.21 9.63 -0.23
CA VAL A 31 4.01 9.97 1.20
C VAL A 31 2.81 10.88 1.43
N ALA A 32 2.49 11.77 0.49
CA ALA A 32 1.34 12.67 0.57
C ALA A 32 -0.02 11.96 0.55
N SER A 33 -0.09 10.69 0.18
CA SER A 33 -1.31 9.89 0.22
C SER A 33 -1.85 9.69 1.64
N TRP A 34 -1.00 9.83 2.64
CA TRP A 34 -1.31 9.56 4.05
C TRP A 34 -1.49 10.82 4.91
N ARG A 35 -1.58 12.00 4.28
CA ARG A 35 -1.65 13.29 4.98
C ARG A 35 -2.83 13.43 5.96
N ALA A 36 -3.93 12.71 5.74
CA ALA A 36 -5.09 12.75 6.62
C ALA A 36 -4.93 11.80 7.81
N GLN A 37 -4.21 10.67 7.65
CA GLN A 37 -4.03 9.65 8.69
C GLN A 37 -2.83 9.94 9.60
N LEU A 38 -1.78 10.55 9.05
CA LEU A 38 -0.52 10.77 9.76
C LEU A 38 -0.69 11.55 11.09
N PRO A 39 -1.37 12.72 11.14
CA PRO A 39 -1.55 13.45 12.39
C PRO A 39 -2.25 12.62 13.46
N GLU A 40 -3.33 11.94 13.10
CA GLU A 40 -4.15 11.12 14.00
C GLU A 40 -3.36 9.93 14.58
N LEU A 41 -2.51 9.29 13.77
CA LEU A 41 -1.61 8.22 14.24
C LEU A 41 -0.58 8.76 15.23
N LEU A 42 -0.03 9.95 14.99
CA LEU A 42 0.93 10.59 15.88
C LEU A 42 0.29 10.98 17.21
N ASP A 43 -0.93 11.48 17.21
CA ASP A 43 -1.66 11.87 18.42
C ASP A 43 -1.97 10.66 19.33
N THR A 44 -2.01 9.46 18.76
CA THR A 44 -2.16 8.21 19.54
C THR A 44 -0.84 7.58 19.97
N GLY A 45 0.29 8.21 19.69
CA GLY A 45 1.61 7.81 20.20
C GLY A 45 2.38 6.81 19.33
N PHE A 46 1.91 6.53 18.11
CA PHE A 46 2.64 5.68 17.17
C PHE A 46 3.93 6.36 16.67
N GLN A 47 4.95 5.53 16.43
CA GLN A 47 6.04 5.88 15.55
C GLN A 47 5.62 5.54 14.12
N VAL A 48 5.49 6.54 13.27
CA VAL A 48 5.03 6.36 11.90
C VAL A 48 6.17 6.54 10.93
N ILE A 49 6.39 5.55 10.08
CA ILE A 49 7.30 5.61 8.95
C ILE A 49 6.45 5.65 7.67
N VAL A 50 6.70 6.66 6.86
CA VAL A 50 6.10 6.79 5.52
C VAL A 50 7.20 7.10 4.53
N TYR A 51 7.17 6.48 3.36
CA TYR A 51 8.20 6.70 2.35
C TYR A 51 7.66 6.67 0.93
N ASP A 52 8.34 7.36 0.04
CA ASP A 52 8.10 7.21 -1.39
C ASP A 52 8.86 5.98 -1.86
N ARG A 53 8.16 4.97 -2.40
CA ARG A 53 8.78 3.76 -2.96
C ARG A 53 9.78 4.14 -4.05
N TRP A 54 10.78 3.31 -4.30
CA TRP A 54 11.76 3.54 -5.36
C TRP A 54 11.06 3.76 -6.71
N GLY A 55 11.40 4.83 -7.39
CA GLY A 55 10.77 5.32 -8.61
C GLY A 55 9.70 6.39 -8.37
N TYR A 56 9.12 6.48 -7.17
CA TYR A 56 7.98 7.36 -6.85
C TYR A 56 8.40 8.65 -6.12
N GLY A 57 7.47 9.58 -6.03
CA GLY A 57 7.59 10.78 -5.21
C GLY A 57 8.93 11.50 -5.35
N ARG A 58 9.62 11.70 -4.23
CA ARG A 58 10.94 12.32 -4.13
C ARG A 58 12.10 11.30 -4.09
N SER A 59 11.81 10.01 -4.09
CA SER A 59 12.82 8.96 -4.20
C SER A 59 13.49 8.95 -5.57
N ASP A 60 14.64 8.31 -5.69
CA ASP A 60 15.35 8.15 -6.97
C ASP A 60 14.49 7.56 -8.07
N GLY A 61 14.80 7.87 -9.31
CA GLY A 61 14.18 7.28 -10.49
C GLY A 61 14.49 5.79 -10.60
N ARG A 62 13.54 5.03 -11.16
CA ARG A 62 13.67 3.58 -11.39
C ARG A 62 13.39 3.27 -12.86
N ALA A 63 14.23 2.45 -13.47
CA ALA A 63 14.12 2.14 -14.90
C ALA A 63 12.91 1.24 -15.24
N ALA A 64 12.58 0.31 -14.33
CA ALA A 64 11.43 -0.58 -14.47
C ALA A 64 10.89 -0.98 -13.08
N LEU A 65 9.59 -1.17 -12.95
CA LEU A 65 8.97 -1.65 -11.73
C LEU A 65 8.98 -3.19 -11.71
N SER A 66 9.17 -3.80 -10.54
CA SER A 66 9.09 -5.26 -10.36
C SER A 66 7.66 -5.74 -10.15
N MET A 67 6.70 -5.08 -10.80
CA MET A 67 5.29 -5.45 -10.72
C MET A 67 5.02 -6.72 -11.51
N PRO A 68 4.07 -7.55 -11.07
CA PRO A 68 3.34 -7.44 -9.80
C PRO A 68 4.00 -8.16 -8.63
N HIS A 69 5.28 -8.55 -8.75
CA HIS A 69 6.01 -9.31 -7.72
C HIS A 69 6.52 -8.43 -6.58
N PHE A 70 6.78 -7.14 -6.82
CA PHE A 70 7.23 -6.16 -5.85
C PHE A 70 8.50 -6.56 -5.06
N SER A 71 9.37 -7.38 -5.64
CA SER A 71 10.54 -7.95 -4.95
C SER A 71 11.49 -6.89 -4.40
N GLU A 72 11.77 -5.84 -5.19
CA GLU A 72 12.63 -4.74 -4.73
C GLU A 72 11.93 -3.85 -3.72
N ASP A 73 10.60 -3.61 -3.86
CA ASP A 73 9.82 -2.84 -2.90
C ASP A 73 9.82 -3.54 -1.51
N ILE A 74 9.75 -4.88 -1.49
CA ILE A 74 9.85 -5.69 -0.27
C ILE A 74 11.27 -5.62 0.32
N ALA A 75 12.31 -5.74 -0.51
CA ALA A 75 13.69 -5.63 -0.07
C ALA A 75 14.01 -4.24 0.52
N ASP A 76 13.50 -3.18 -0.10
CA ASP A 76 13.65 -1.81 0.40
C ASP A 76 12.94 -1.63 1.74
N LEU A 77 11.74 -2.16 1.88
CA LEU A 77 10.98 -2.07 3.13
C LEU A 77 11.69 -2.79 4.27
N LEU A 78 12.25 -3.98 4.05
CA LEU A 78 13.06 -4.70 5.03
C LEU A 78 14.30 -3.90 5.41
N ALA A 79 15.01 -3.33 4.44
CA ALA A 79 16.20 -2.53 4.69
C ALA A 79 15.88 -1.22 5.46
N ILE A 80 14.70 -0.62 5.25
CA ILE A 80 14.20 0.52 6.05
C ILE A 80 13.98 0.09 7.50
N LEU A 81 13.30 -1.03 7.75
CA LEU A 81 13.09 -1.56 9.10
C LEU A 81 14.41 -1.81 9.82
N ASP A 82 15.36 -2.47 9.15
CA ASP A 82 16.67 -2.78 9.72
C ASP A 82 17.49 -1.51 10.00
N SER A 83 17.43 -0.51 9.12
CA SER A 83 18.13 0.77 9.29
C SER A 83 17.61 1.60 10.48
N PHE A 84 16.34 1.40 10.86
CA PHE A 84 15.75 2.04 12.04
C PHE A 84 15.76 1.14 13.28
N GLU A 85 16.36 -0.05 13.20
CA GLU A 85 16.38 -1.05 14.27
C GLU A 85 14.97 -1.43 14.75
N ILE A 86 14.00 -1.48 13.81
CA ILE A 86 12.63 -1.87 14.07
C ILE A 86 12.50 -3.38 13.91
N GLU A 87 12.38 -4.10 15.01
CA GLU A 87 12.23 -5.56 15.01
C GLU A 87 10.84 -5.99 14.53
N GLN A 88 9.80 -5.27 14.97
CA GLN A 88 8.41 -5.56 14.64
C GLN A 88 7.64 -4.27 14.31
N THR A 89 6.67 -4.36 13.40
CA THR A 89 5.87 -3.22 12.94
C THR A 89 4.47 -3.62 12.53
N ALA A 90 3.53 -2.70 12.64
CA ALA A 90 2.26 -2.78 11.91
C ALA A 90 2.45 -2.29 10.47
N LEU A 91 1.75 -2.91 9.51
CA LEU A 91 1.73 -2.46 8.11
C LEU A 91 0.33 -1.95 7.73
N VAL A 92 0.29 -0.79 7.09
CA VAL A 92 -0.93 -0.23 6.50
C VAL A 92 -0.66 0.04 5.02
N GLY A 93 -1.27 -0.73 4.14
CA GLY A 93 -1.00 -0.64 2.71
C GLY A 93 -2.25 -0.41 1.87
N HIS A 94 -2.15 0.50 0.90
CA HIS A 94 -3.24 0.81 -0.03
C HIS A 94 -2.89 0.35 -1.45
N SER A 95 -3.79 -0.40 -2.09
CA SER A 95 -3.67 -0.89 -3.47
C SER A 95 -2.36 -1.67 -3.65
N ASP A 96 -1.41 -1.26 -4.51
CA ASP A 96 -0.07 -1.85 -4.61
C ASP A 96 0.62 -1.97 -3.24
N GLY A 97 0.51 -0.93 -2.39
CA GLY A 97 1.03 -0.95 -1.04
C GLY A 97 0.38 -2.04 -0.17
N GLY A 98 -0.89 -2.33 -0.39
CA GLY A 98 -1.60 -3.43 0.26
C GLY A 98 -1.11 -4.80 -0.19
N THR A 99 -0.82 -4.95 -1.48
CA THR A 99 -0.21 -6.16 -2.05
C THR A 99 1.20 -6.40 -1.49
N ILE A 100 2.03 -5.34 -1.43
CA ILE A 100 3.37 -5.39 -0.82
C ILE A 100 3.27 -5.80 0.66
N ALA A 101 2.33 -5.22 1.40
CA ALA A 101 2.11 -5.54 2.81
C ALA A 101 1.73 -7.01 3.04
N LEU A 102 0.83 -7.57 2.20
CA LEU A 102 0.47 -9.01 2.22
C LEU A 102 1.66 -9.90 1.95
N LEU A 103 2.44 -9.59 0.90
CA LEU A 103 3.62 -10.36 0.52
C LEU A 103 4.67 -10.36 1.63
N LEU A 104 4.96 -9.20 2.23
CA LEU A 104 5.90 -9.11 3.33
C LEU A 104 5.40 -9.83 4.59
N ALA A 105 4.13 -9.66 4.96
CA ALA A 105 3.57 -10.33 6.13
C ALA A 105 3.59 -11.86 5.99
N ALA A 106 3.42 -12.39 4.78
CA ALA A 106 3.54 -13.81 4.51
C ALA A 106 5.00 -14.31 4.53
N ALA A 107 5.95 -13.49 4.03
CA ALA A 107 7.37 -13.87 3.98
C ALA A 107 8.06 -13.74 5.34
N GLU A 108 7.70 -12.75 6.15
CA GLU A 108 8.32 -12.40 7.42
C GLU A 108 7.28 -12.26 8.56
N PRO A 109 6.49 -13.32 8.86
CA PRO A 109 5.35 -13.22 9.77
C PRO A 109 5.73 -12.73 11.17
N LYS A 110 6.95 -13.01 11.63
CA LYS A 110 7.44 -12.58 12.95
C LYS A 110 7.80 -11.08 13.03
N ARG A 111 7.97 -10.43 11.88
CA ARG A 111 8.28 -8.99 11.79
C ARG A 111 7.00 -8.12 11.82
N ILE A 112 5.81 -8.72 11.63
CA ILE A 112 4.56 -7.99 11.45
C ILE A 112 3.60 -8.27 12.61
N THR A 113 3.29 -7.23 13.38
CA THR A 113 2.38 -7.31 14.55
C THR A 113 0.92 -7.20 14.15
N SER A 114 0.61 -6.43 13.10
CA SER A 114 -0.73 -6.31 12.54
C SER A 114 -0.68 -5.79 11.10
N LEU A 115 -1.72 -6.10 10.34
CA LEU A 115 -1.80 -5.77 8.92
C LEU A 115 -3.14 -5.10 8.60
N VAL A 116 -3.09 -3.96 7.89
CA VAL A 116 -4.27 -3.33 7.28
C VAL A 116 -4.04 -3.24 5.77
N THR A 117 -4.90 -3.91 5.02
CA THR A 117 -4.88 -3.83 3.55
C THR A 117 -6.09 -3.07 3.05
N ILE A 118 -5.89 -2.11 2.15
CA ILE A 118 -6.94 -1.29 1.60
C ILE A 118 -6.94 -1.47 0.09
N ALA A 119 -8.01 -2.00 -0.47
CA ALA A 119 -8.19 -2.19 -1.92
C ALA A 119 -6.99 -2.92 -2.59
N ALA A 120 -6.43 -3.92 -1.90
CA ALA A 120 -5.27 -4.69 -2.40
C ALA A 120 -5.67 -5.64 -3.53
N HIS A 121 -4.79 -5.79 -4.53
CA HIS A 121 -4.94 -6.77 -5.59
C HIS A 121 -4.08 -8.00 -5.29
N ILE A 122 -4.64 -9.19 -5.49
CA ILE A 122 -3.96 -10.47 -5.17
C ILE A 122 -3.90 -11.44 -6.36
N TYR A 123 -4.49 -11.06 -7.46
CA TYR A 123 -4.42 -11.71 -8.79
C TYR A 123 -4.87 -10.73 -9.88
N LEU A 124 -4.72 -11.08 -11.15
CA LEU A 124 -5.30 -10.32 -12.25
C LEU A 124 -6.73 -10.82 -12.55
N GLU A 125 -7.66 -9.88 -12.71
CA GLU A 125 -9.02 -10.18 -13.11
C GLU A 125 -9.46 -9.36 -14.33
N PRO A 126 -10.46 -9.82 -15.13
CA PRO A 126 -10.89 -9.13 -16.35
C PRO A 126 -11.37 -7.68 -16.14
N LYS A 127 -11.88 -7.34 -14.93
CA LYS A 127 -12.34 -5.98 -14.61
C LYS A 127 -11.21 -4.96 -14.55
N MET A 128 -9.98 -5.37 -14.18
CA MET A 128 -8.85 -4.44 -14.02
C MET A 128 -8.44 -3.78 -15.34
N GLY A 129 -8.41 -4.53 -16.45
CA GLY A 129 -7.98 -4.02 -17.75
C GLY A 129 -8.71 -2.75 -18.20
N PRO A 130 -10.05 -2.73 -18.28
CA PRO A 130 -10.82 -1.53 -18.61
C PRO A 130 -10.59 -0.36 -17.65
N GLY A 131 -10.41 -0.61 -16.35
CA GLY A 131 -10.09 0.40 -15.33
C GLY A 131 -8.74 1.06 -15.59
N ILE A 132 -7.71 0.25 -15.84
CA ILE A 132 -6.35 0.71 -16.17
C ILE A 132 -6.34 1.53 -17.47
N GLU A 133 -7.06 1.08 -18.51
CA GLU A 133 -7.21 1.82 -19.77
C GLU A 133 -7.93 3.17 -19.57
N THR A 134 -8.92 3.21 -18.69
CA THR A 134 -9.59 4.48 -18.34
C THR A 134 -8.61 5.46 -17.70
N LEU A 135 -7.74 4.99 -16.80
CA LEU A 135 -6.69 5.83 -16.19
C LEU A 135 -5.67 6.30 -17.24
N ARG A 136 -5.29 5.44 -18.19
CA ARG A 136 -4.43 5.84 -19.30
C ARG A 136 -5.06 6.96 -20.13
N GLY A 137 -6.34 6.83 -20.47
CA GLY A 137 -7.09 7.87 -21.16
C GLY A 137 -7.12 9.20 -20.37
N LYS A 138 -7.35 9.14 -19.06
CA LYS A 138 -7.27 10.33 -18.19
C LYS A 138 -5.86 10.94 -18.18
N TYR A 139 -4.82 10.12 -18.07
CA TYR A 139 -3.44 10.62 -18.08
C TYR A 139 -3.10 11.36 -19.39
N GLN A 140 -3.55 10.84 -20.50
CA GLN A 140 -3.29 11.42 -21.83
C GLN A 140 -4.10 12.70 -22.11
N HIS A 141 -5.36 12.77 -21.64
CA HIS A 141 -6.31 13.79 -22.08
C HIS A 141 -6.79 14.73 -20.96
N ASP A 142 -6.57 14.41 -19.69
CA ASP A 142 -6.92 15.28 -18.56
C ASP A 142 -5.66 15.91 -17.95
N ALA A 143 -5.43 17.18 -18.31
CA ALA A 143 -4.27 17.94 -17.82
C ALA A 143 -4.30 18.07 -16.28
N ARG A 144 -5.49 18.22 -15.66
CA ARG A 144 -5.61 18.35 -14.20
C ARG A 144 -5.15 17.08 -13.49
N PHE A 145 -5.53 15.92 -14.00
CA PHE A 145 -5.09 14.63 -13.47
C PHE A 145 -3.57 14.47 -13.60
N ARG A 146 -3.03 14.69 -14.81
CA ARG A 146 -1.59 14.60 -15.06
C ARG A 146 -0.78 15.59 -14.23
N ASP A 147 -1.23 16.85 -14.10
CA ASP A 147 -0.56 17.86 -13.28
C ASP A 147 -0.64 17.53 -11.79
N GLY A 148 -1.70 16.84 -11.36
CA GLY A 148 -1.80 16.27 -10.02
C GLY A 148 -0.66 15.29 -9.73
N LEU A 149 -0.44 14.34 -10.62
CA LEU A 149 0.66 13.37 -10.53
C LEU A 149 2.03 14.05 -10.65
N ARG A 150 2.18 15.04 -11.56
CA ARG A 150 3.43 15.79 -11.69
C ARG A 150 3.82 16.53 -10.41
N ARG A 151 2.87 17.06 -9.66
CA ARG A 151 3.16 17.68 -8.35
C ARG A 151 3.73 16.69 -7.34
N MET A 152 3.39 15.42 -7.44
CA MET A 152 3.90 14.37 -6.55
C MET A 152 5.25 13.81 -7.02
N HIS A 153 5.41 13.58 -8.33
CA HIS A 153 6.54 12.82 -8.89
C HIS A 153 7.55 13.66 -9.66
N GLY A 154 7.26 14.96 -9.87
CA GLY A 154 8.15 15.86 -10.64
C GLY A 154 8.32 15.39 -12.08
N ASP A 155 9.55 15.45 -12.58
CA ASP A 155 9.90 15.05 -13.94
C ASP A 155 9.81 13.55 -14.20
N LYS A 156 9.69 12.74 -13.13
CA LYS A 156 9.50 11.27 -13.23
C LYS A 156 8.06 10.86 -13.54
N VAL A 157 7.12 11.79 -13.62
CA VAL A 157 5.69 11.50 -13.74
C VAL A 157 5.34 10.52 -14.86
N ASP A 158 5.97 10.66 -16.04
CA ASP A 158 5.74 9.75 -17.17
C ASP A 158 6.30 8.35 -16.87
N ALA A 159 7.50 8.25 -16.28
CA ALA A 159 8.09 6.98 -15.89
C ALA A 159 7.25 6.25 -14.82
N VAL A 160 6.75 7.00 -13.83
CA VAL A 160 5.84 6.45 -12.80
C VAL A 160 4.55 5.93 -13.43
N PHE A 161 3.90 6.76 -14.25
CA PHE A 161 2.61 6.38 -14.81
C PHE A 161 2.73 5.19 -15.76
N TYR A 162 3.65 5.24 -16.72
CA TYR A 162 3.79 4.16 -17.70
C TYR A 162 4.44 2.91 -17.09
N GLY A 163 5.36 3.05 -16.13
CA GLY A 163 5.88 1.91 -15.39
C GLY A 163 4.78 1.14 -14.64
N TRP A 164 3.89 1.87 -13.96
CA TRP A 164 2.72 1.27 -13.31
C TRP A 164 1.74 0.66 -14.34
N TYR A 165 1.42 1.38 -15.40
CA TYR A 165 0.54 0.91 -16.46
C TYR A 165 1.08 -0.37 -17.11
N ASP A 166 2.34 -0.36 -17.55
CA ASP A 166 3.00 -1.50 -18.17
C ASP A 166 3.06 -2.68 -17.20
N GLY A 167 3.37 -2.44 -15.93
CA GLY A 167 3.43 -3.47 -14.90
C GLY A 167 2.12 -4.24 -14.72
N TRP A 168 0.97 -3.57 -14.79
CA TRP A 168 -0.34 -4.20 -14.64
C TRP A 168 -0.95 -4.72 -15.96
N THR A 169 -0.35 -4.41 -17.12
CA THR A 169 -0.90 -4.81 -18.45
C THR A 169 -0.05 -5.85 -19.16
N GLN A 170 1.07 -6.33 -18.58
CA GLN A 170 1.92 -7.35 -19.16
C GLN A 170 1.17 -8.68 -19.33
N PRO A 171 1.10 -9.24 -20.54
CA PRO A 171 0.38 -10.51 -20.79
C PRO A 171 0.96 -11.70 -19.99
N GLU A 172 2.25 -11.67 -19.67
CA GLU A 172 2.94 -12.70 -18.90
C GLU A 172 2.45 -12.84 -17.46
N TYR A 173 1.84 -11.80 -16.90
CA TYR A 173 1.31 -11.81 -15.52
C TYR A 173 -0.15 -12.25 -15.42
N VAL A 174 -0.78 -12.67 -16.53
CA VAL A 174 -2.18 -13.12 -16.52
C VAL A 174 -2.47 -14.22 -15.49
N ASN A 175 -1.48 -15.04 -15.14
CA ASN A 175 -1.57 -16.09 -14.12
C ASN A 175 -0.97 -15.69 -12.76
N TRP A 176 -0.60 -14.41 -12.58
CA TRP A 176 -0.11 -13.96 -11.29
C TRP A 176 -1.20 -14.07 -10.23
N ASP A 177 -0.88 -14.74 -9.12
CA ASP A 177 -1.81 -15.04 -8.03
C ASP A 177 -1.02 -15.24 -6.73
N ILE A 178 -1.29 -14.43 -5.71
CA ILE A 178 -0.63 -14.53 -4.40
C ILE A 178 -1.50 -15.19 -3.34
N ARG A 179 -2.70 -15.68 -3.66
CA ARG A 179 -3.56 -16.39 -2.70
C ARG A 179 -2.84 -17.55 -1.99
N PRO A 180 -1.93 -18.31 -2.64
CA PRO A 180 -1.20 -19.37 -1.95
C PRO A 180 -0.33 -18.93 -0.78
N CYS A 181 0.06 -17.64 -0.69
CA CYS A 181 0.86 -17.14 0.42
C CYS A 181 0.01 -16.64 1.61
N LEU A 182 -1.27 -16.35 1.43
CA LEU A 182 -2.14 -15.79 2.47
C LEU A 182 -2.21 -16.61 3.77
N PRO A 183 -2.21 -17.97 3.73
CA PRO A 183 -2.21 -18.76 4.96
C PRO A 183 -0.95 -18.63 5.82
N GLN A 184 0.15 -18.06 5.30
CA GLN A 184 1.38 -17.80 6.07
C GLN A 184 1.31 -16.52 6.91
N ILE A 185 0.29 -15.68 6.72
CA ILE A 185 0.09 -14.45 7.50
C ILE A 185 -0.45 -14.81 8.87
N GLU A 186 0.34 -14.57 9.92
CA GLU A 186 0.01 -14.97 11.30
C GLU A 186 -0.63 -13.83 12.12
N CYS A 187 -0.41 -12.58 11.72
CA CYS A 187 -0.87 -11.42 12.48
C CYS A 187 -2.35 -11.10 12.26
N PRO A 188 -3.02 -10.43 13.22
CA PRO A 188 -4.34 -9.86 13.02
C PRO A 188 -4.37 -8.97 11.77
N THR A 189 -5.39 -9.14 10.94
CA THR A 189 -5.48 -8.46 9.63
C THR A 189 -6.84 -7.80 9.44
N LEU A 190 -6.85 -6.49 9.14
CA LEU A 190 -8.03 -5.76 8.71
C LEU A 190 -7.99 -5.59 7.18
N VAL A 191 -8.97 -6.20 6.51
CA VAL A 191 -9.14 -6.11 5.05
C VAL A 191 -10.20 -5.06 4.75
N VAL A 192 -9.81 -3.97 4.12
CA VAL A 192 -10.70 -2.83 3.81
C VAL A 192 -10.90 -2.74 2.29
N GLN A 193 -12.16 -2.60 1.87
CA GLN A 193 -12.51 -2.37 0.46
C GLN A 193 -13.66 -1.38 0.36
N GLY A 194 -13.56 -0.43 -0.55
CA GLY A 194 -14.70 0.39 -0.92
C GLY A 194 -15.75 -0.44 -1.68
N ALA A 195 -17.01 -0.36 -1.27
CA ALA A 195 -18.08 -1.14 -1.91
C ALA A 195 -18.38 -0.69 -3.35
N ALA A 196 -17.96 0.52 -3.73
CA ALA A 196 -18.09 1.08 -5.08
C ALA A 196 -16.75 1.12 -5.84
N ASP A 197 -15.75 0.30 -5.44
CA ASP A 197 -14.44 0.26 -6.07
C ASP A 197 -14.55 0.00 -7.57
N GLU A 198 -14.00 0.93 -8.35
CA GLU A 198 -14.06 0.93 -9.81
C GLU A 198 -12.90 0.14 -10.45
N HIS A 199 -11.84 -0.16 -9.71
CA HIS A 199 -10.63 -0.80 -10.24
C HIS A 199 -10.63 -2.33 -10.07
N ALA A 200 -11.22 -2.84 -8.98
CA ALA A 200 -11.29 -4.26 -8.70
C ALA A 200 -12.67 -4.70 -8.20
N THR A 201 -12.95 -6.00 -8.23
CA THR A 201 -14.15 -6.55 -7.60
C THR A 201 -13.94 -6.72 -6.10
N ALA A 202 -15.04 -6.78 -5.35
CA ALA A 202 -15.01 -7.13 -3.92
C ALA A 202 -14.43 -8.54 -3.65
N GLN A 203 -14.25 -9.35 -4.70
CA GLN A 203 -13.71 -10.71 -4.57
C GLN A 203 -12.28 -10.73 -4.04
N HIS A 204 -11.44 -9.74 -4.41
CA HIS A 204 -10.09 -9.63 -3.83
C HIS A 204 -10.11 -9.54 -2.31
N ALA A 205 -10.94 -8.64 -1.77
CA ALA A 205 -11.07 -8.48 -0.33
C ALA A 205 -11.67 -9.72 0.35
N ALA A 206 -12.66 -10.36 -0.28
CA ALA A 206 -13.25 -11.61 0.22
C ALA A 206 -12.22 -12.74 0.24
N ASP A 207 -11.44 -12.92 -0.81
CA ASP A 207 -10.41 -13.95 -0.92
C ASP A 207 -9.26 -13.70 0.07
N ILE A 208 -8.86 -12.44 0.31
CA ILE A 208 -7.88 -12.11 1.36
C ILE A 208 -8.45 -12.50 2.73
N ALA A 209 -9.67 -12.07 3.04
CA ALA A 209 -10.29 -12.36 4.34
C ALA A 209 -10.52 -13.86 4.58
N GLN A 210 -10.76 -14.63 3.52
CA GLN A 210 -10.88 -16.09 3.61
C GLN A 210 -9.52 -16.78 3.73
N GLY A 211 -8.49 -16.24 3.08
CA GLY A 211 -7.16 -16.87 3.01
C GLY A 211 -6.28 -16.57 4.22
N VAL A 212 -6.47 -15.45 4.90
CA VAL A 212 -5.71 -15.05 6.09
C VAL A 212 -6.44 -15.52 7.35
N PRO A 213 -5.80 -16.34 8.23
CA PRO A 213 -6.49 -16.99 9.37
C PRO A 213 -7.12 -16.01 10.37
N ALA A 214 -6.51 -14.85 10.61
CA ALA A 214 -6.95 -13.86 11.59
C ALA A 214 -7.44 -12.57 10.93
N ALA A 215 -8.18 -12.69 9.82
CA ALA A 215 -8.65 -11.54 9.06
C ALA A 215 -10.09 -11.12 9.41
N GLU A 216 -10.30 -9.81 9.46
CA GLU A 216 -11.60 -9.15 9.51
C GLU A 216 -11.84 -8.39 8.20
N LEU A 217 -12.99 -8.60 7.56
CA LEU A 217 -13.38 -7.89 6.34
C LEU A 217 -14.27 -6.69 6.67
N TRP A 218 -13.89 -5.52 6.17
CA TRP A 218 -14.71 -4.32 6.24
C TRP A 218 -14.95 -3.71 4.85
N MET A 219 -16.17 -3.87 4.36
CA MET A 219 -16.65 -3.20 3.14
C MET A 219 -17.19 -1.82 3.47
N VAL A 220 -16.61 -0.76 2.90
CA VAL A 220 -17.00 0.64 3.17
C VAL A 220 -18.11 1.05 2.19
N PRO A 221 -19.37 1.26 2.64
CA PRO A 221 -20.49 1.55 1.73
C PRO A 221 -20.31 2.87 0.99
N GLY A 222 -20.57 2.88 -0.33
CA GLY A 222 -20.59 4.08 -1.16
C GLY A 222 -19.23 4.71 -1.46
N VAL A 223 -18.13 4.09 -1.02
CA VAL A 223 -16.75 4.56 -1.22
C VAL A 223 -16.10 3.77 -2.36
N GLY A 224 -15.30 4.45 -3.17
CA GLY A 224 -14.54 3.86 -4.28
C GLY A 224 -13.21 3.26 -3.86
N HIS A 225 -12.26 3.24 -4.80
CA HIS A 225 -10.91 2.68 -4.59
C HIS A 225 -10.09 3.42 -3.54
N MET A 226 -10.27 4.74 -3.43
CA MET A 226 -9.42 5.63 -2.64
C MET A 226 -9.96 5.85 -1.21
N VAL A 227 -10.28 4.76 -0.49
CA VAL A 227 -10.92 4.81 0.84
C VAL A 227 -10.27 5.78 1.82
N PRO A 228 -8.91 5.82 1.98
CA PRO A 228 -8.28 6.74 2.92
C PRO A 228 -8.44 8.23 2.56
N GLN A 229 -8.69 8.53 1.28
CA GLN A 229 -8.83 9.88 0.75
C GLN A 229 -10.30 10.29 0.57
N GLU A 230 -11.18 9.34 0.23
CA GLU A 230 -12.60 9.58 -0.03
C GLU A 230 -13.43 9.63 1.25
N ALA A 231 -13.06 8.85 2.27
CA ALA A 231 -13.79 8.75 3.54
C ALA A 231 -12.84 8.74 4.77
N PRO A 232 -11.92 9.74 4.90
CA PRO A 232 -10.97 9.77 6.00
C PRO A 232 -11.64 9.79 7.37
N GLU A 233 -12.79 10.45 7.50
CA GLU A 233 -13.58 10.56 8.74
C GLU A 233 -14.18 9.22 9.21
N VAL A 234 -14.31 8.25 8.33
CA VAL A 234 -14.78 6.88 8.63
C VAL A 234 -13.59 5.93 8.75
N PHE A 235 -12.65 6.04 7.83
CA PHE A 235 -11.49 5.15 7.76
C PHE A 235 -10.53 5.34 8.92
N THR A 236 -10.13 6.59 9.23
CA THR A 236 -9.09 6.87 10.22
C THR A 236 -9.46 6.39 11.63
N PRO A 237 -10.68 6.63 12.16
CA PRO A 237 -11.06 6.09 13.47
C PRO A 237 -11.02 4.56 13.52
N ARG A 238 -11.47 3.87 12.46
CA ARG A 238 -11.44 2.40 12.39
C ARG A 238 -10.02 1.85 12.32
N LEU A 239 -9.13 2.52 11.58
CA LEU A 239 -7.70 2.21 11.55
C LEU A 239 -7.09 2.29 12.94
N LEU A 240 -7.31 3.39 13.67
CA LEU A 240 -6.77 3.61 15.02
C LEU A 240 -7.31 2.59 16.02
N GLU A 241 -8.60 2.29 15.98
CA GLU A 241 -9.22 1.27 16.81
C GLU A 241 -8.57 -0.10 16.59
N PHE A 242 -8.40 -0.50 15.34
CA PHE A 242 -7.78 -1.78 15.00
C PHE A 242 -6.32 -1.85 15.47
N LEU A 243 -5.51 -0.86 15.15
CA LEU A 243 -4.10 -0.81 15.57
C LEU A 243 -3.96 -0.76 17.10
N GLY A 244 -4.79 0.02 17.80
CA GLY A 244 -4.79 0.11 19.26
C GLY A 244 -5.12 -1.22 19.95
N ASN A 245 -6.06 -1.98 19.41
CA ASN A 245 -6.45 -3.29 19.96
C ASN A 245 -5.37 -4.36 19.76
N THR A 246 -4.61 -4.30 18.67
CA THR A 246 -3.57 -5.29 18.37
C THR A 246 -2.29 -5.07 19.18
N ILE A 247 -1.98 -3.83 19.55
CA ILE A 247 -0.79 -3.49 20.36
C ILE A 247 -1.03 -3.73 21.87
N ALA A 248 -2.29 -3.59 22.33
CA ALA A 248 -2.62 -3.81 23.75
C ALA A 248 -2.69 -5.30 24.13
N SER A 249 -2.52 -6.23 23.17
CA SER A 249 -2.66 -7.68 23.35
C SER A 249 -1.33 -8.40 23.58
N ASP A 250 -0.20 -7.70 23.53
CA ASP A 250 1.15 -8.18 23.83
C ASP A 250 1.61 -7.70 25.23
#